data_62f19791df635d421263d16cd39969a8
#
_entry.id   62f19791df635d421263d16cd39969a8
#
_cell.length_a   1.000
_cell.length_b   1.000
_cell.length_c   1.000
_cell.angle_alpha   90.00
_cell.angle_beta   90.00
_cell.angle_gamma   90.00
#
_symmetry.space_group_name_H-M   'P 1'
#
loop_
_entity.id
_entity.type
_entity.pdbx_description
1 polymer ?
#
loop_
_entity_poly.entity_id
_entity_poly.type
_entity_poly.pdbx_seq_one_letter_code
_entity_poly.pdbx_strand_id
1 'polypeptide(L)'
;MAADTSQRADGSGSDGSARPTGRPSREAAEQIETTMLDAALATFIEAGFQGASMEAIARRAGVTKRTLYRRARTKSDLFVEVVERLARQSGMPNLARVEAGPLEQRLQAAGEILLGWLLNPHAIALYRMIVAEAARQPGLALSVDGPFQRASTAIAAILAEDGARPAETVRLGADMFVRLVAGEALDRAAQGIEPAGVSDRTHARAMAAIAFFLAGWRSWPASTPSLS
;
A
#
# COMPACT_ATOMS: atom_id res chain seq x y z
N MET A 1 -27.95 -36.09 77.66
CA MET A 1 -26.48 -36.08 77.83
C MET A 1 -25.88 -35.62 76.47
N ALA A 2 -25.31 -34.44 76.47
CA ALA A 2 -24.12 -33.96 75.80
C ALA A 2 -24.11 -34.15 74.24
N ALA A 3 -23.68 -33.31 73.46
CA ALA A 3 -23.02 -32.00 73.37
C ALA A 3 -23.13 -31.59 71.93
N ASP A 4 -23.51 -30.39 71.58
CA ASP A 4 -22.68 -29.25 71.18
C ASP A 4 -21.50 -29.58 70.31
N THR A 5 -21.54 -29.05 69.10
CA THR A 5 -20.39 -28.33 68.50
C THR A 5 -20.80 -27.55 67.30
N SER A 6 -20.74 -26.26 67.46
CA SER A 6 -20.69 -25.22 66.48
C SER A 6 -19.50 -25.37 65.53
N GLN A 7 -19.67 -25.20 64.21
CA GLN A 7 -18.56 -24.87 63.35
C GLN A 7 -18.96 -23.85 62.29
N ARG A 8 -18.43 -22.65 62.49
CA ARG A 8 -18.40 -21.55 61.53
C ARG A 8 -17.53 -21.92 60.32
N ALA A 9 -17.98 -21.64 59.15
CA ALA A 9 -17.11 -21.59 58.01
C ALA A 9 -17.25 -20.21 57.36
N ASP A 10 -16.27 -19.35 57.59
CA ASP A 10 -15.95 -18.19 56.79
C ASP A 10 -15.47 -18.67 55.43
N GLY A 11 -16.10 -18.17 54.37
CA GLY A 11 -15.71 -18.38 53.00
C GLY A 11 -15.73 -17.07 52.23
N SER A 12 -14.79 -16.17 52.54
CA SER A 12 -14.55 -15.00 51.72
C SER A 12 -13.82 -15.39 50.42
N GLY A 13 -14.58 -15.66 49.36
CA GLY A 13 -14.05 -15.78 48.02
C GLY A 13 -13.81 -14.38 47.42
N SER A 14 -12.59 -13.89 47.58
CA SER A 14 -12.14 -12.70 46.82
C SER A 14 -11.93 -13.10 45.36
N ASP A 15 -12.91 -12.77 44.52
CA ASP A 15 -12.76 -12.81 43.10
C ASP A 15 -11.81 -11.67 42.66
N GLY A 16 -10.54 -12.00 42.71
CA GLY A 16 -9.45 -11.15 42.22
C GLY A 16 -9.32 -11.27 40.71
N SER A 17 -10.22 -10.61 39.95
CA SER A 17 -9.99 -10.35 38.53
C SER A 17 -8.71 -9.55 38.39
N ALA A 18 -7.59 -10.25 38.25
CA ALA A 18 -6.29 -9.66 37.91
C ALA A 18 -6.38 -9.05 36.53
N ARG A 19 -6.49 -7.71 36.47
CA ARG A 19 -6.23 -6.96 35.24
C ARG A 19 -4.80 -7.28 34.81
N PRO A 20 -4.57 -7.73 33.55
CA PRO A 20 -3.23 -7.97 33.07
C PRO A 20 -2.51 -6.63 32.93
N THR A 21 -1.76 -6.23 33.96
CA THR A 21 -0.78 -5.15 33.94
C THR A 21 0.52 -5.69 33.33
N GLY A 22 0.52 -5.95 32.03
CA GLY A 22 1.70 -6.37 31.27
C GLY A 22 1.80 -5.56 29.99
N ARG A 23 3.02 -5.22 29.58
CA ARG A 23 3.31 -4.70 28.25
C ARG A 23 2.61 -5.61 27.21
N PRO A 24 1.83 -5.07 26.26
CA PRO A 24 1.16 -5.90 25.25
C PRO A 24 2.14 -6.87 24.61
N SER A 25 1.73 -8.12 24.40
CA SER A 25 2.54 -9.07 23.63
C SER A 25 2.83 -8.47 22.25
N ARG A 26 3.88 -8.95 21.58
CA ARG A 26 4.22 -8.50 20.22
C ARG A 26 3.02 -8.63 19.28
N GLU A 27 2.30 -9.73 19.35
CA GLU A 27 1.08 -9.97 18.58
C GLU A 27 -0.03 -8.97 18.90
N ALA A 28 -0.26 -8.66 20.17
CA ALA A 28 -1.24 -7.66 20.57
C ALA A 28 -0.86 -6.25 20.07
N ALA A 29 0.43 -5.92 20.06
CA ALA A 29 0.91 -4.65 19.52
C ALA A 29 0.72 -4.57 18.00
N GLU A 30 1.02 -5.63 17.25
CA GLU A 30 0.81 -5.74 15.81
C GLU A 30 -0.69 -5.67 15.45
N GLN A 31 -1.55 -6.30 16.26
CA GLN A 31 -3.01 -6.23 16.07
C GLN A 31 -3.55 -4.81 16.30
N ILE A 32 -3.07 -4.11 17.33
CA ILE A 32 -3.45 -2.72 17.59
C ILE A 32 -3.00 -1.82 16.43
N GLU A 33 -1.79 -2.00 15.91
CA GLU A 33 -1.28 -1.26 14.76
C GLU A 33 -2.15 -1.50 13.52
N THR A 34 -2.47 -2.74 13.25
CA THR A 34 -3.36 -3.14 12.16
C THR A 34 -4.70 -2.42 12.27
N THR A 35 -5.34 -2.48 13.44
CA THR A 35 -6.63 -1.85 13.70
C THR A 35 -6.58 -0.33 13.53
N MET A 36 -5.50 0.33 13.99
CA MET A 36 -5.32 1.78 13.82
C MET A 36 -5.21 2.18 12.34
N LEU A 37 -4.44 1.44 11.55
CA LEU A 37 -4.26 1.75 10.12
C LEU A 37 -5.52 1.43 9.30
N ASP A 38 -6.28 0.39 9.65
CA ASP A 38 -7.60 0.11 9.03
C ASP A 38 -8.60 1.23 9.33
N ALA A 39 -8.67 1.68 10.58
CA ALA A 39 -9.52 2.79 10.97
C ALA A 39 -9.13 4.10 10.28
N ALA A 40 -7.83 4.34 10.12
CA ALA A 40 -7.31 5.49 9.40
C ALA A 40 -7.68 5.44 7.92
N LEU A 41 -7.44 4.31 7.23
CA LEU A 41 -7.82 4.11 5.83
C LEU A 41 -9.31 4.37 5.61
N ALA A 42 -10.17 3.74 6.41
CA ALA A 42 -11.61 3.91 6.30
C ALA A 42 -12.03 5.37 6.54
N THR A 43 -11.43 6.05 7.54
CA THR A 43 -11.75 7.47 7.81
C THR A 43 -11.29 8.37 6.67
N PHE A 44 -10.11 8.13 6.09
CA PHE A 44 -9.64 8.89 4.94
C PHE A 44 -10.52 8.69 3.70
N ILE A 45 -10.98 7.47 3.43
CA ILE A 45 -11.86 7.18 2.30
C ILE A 45 -13.22 7.87 2.48
N GLU A 46 -13.80 7.84 3.67
CA GLU A 46 -15.13 8.38 3.95
C GLU A 46 -15.15 9.91 4.03
N ALA A 47 -14.18 10.52 4.70
CA ALA A 47 -14.16 11.95 5.00
C ALA A 47 -13.19 12.77 4.13
N GLY A 48 -12.38 12.11 3.31
CA GLY A 48 -11.25 12.73 2.61
C GLY A 48 -10.12 13.13 3.56
N PHE A 49 -8.98 13.57 3.01
CA PHE A 49 -7.84 13.97 3.83
C PHE A 49 -8.18 15.15 4.75
N GLN A 50 -8.86 16.19 4.26
CA GLN A 50 -9.17 17.38 5.05
C GLN A 50 -10.20 17.10 6.16
N GLY A 51 -11.26 16.34 5.87
CA GLY A 51 -12.31 16.02 6.82
C GLY A 51 -11.91 14.98 7.89
N ALA A 52 -10.86 14.19 7.63
CA ALA A 52 -10.35 13.23 8.61
C ALA A 52 -9.65 13.95 9.78
N SER A 53 -9.88 13.47 11.01
CA SER A 53 -9.18 13.95 12.19
C SER A 53 -8.55 12.81 13.00
N MET A 54 -7.42 13.08 13.64
CA MET A 54 -6.74 12.11 14.51
C MET A 54 -7.66 11.61 15.63
N GLU A 55 -8.57 12.46 16.12
CA GLU A 55 -9.57 12.11 17.13
C GLU A 55 -10.60 11.10 16.60
N ALA A 56 -11.12 11.33 15.41
CA ALA A 56 -12.08 10.43 14.78
C ALA A 56 -11.44 9.06 14.51
N ILE A 57 -10.20 9.06 14.04
CA ILE A 57 -9.44 7.83 13.79
C ILE A 57 -9.17 7.06 15.09
N ALA A 58 -8.70 7.73 16.16
CA ALA A 58 -8.46 7.09 17.46
C ALA A 58 -9.74 6.47 18.03
N ARG A 59 -10.86 7.18 17.96
CA ARG A 59 -12.18 6.69 18.40
C ARG A 59 -12.62 5.47 17.58
N ARG A 60 -12.48 5.52 16.26
CA ARG A 60 -12.82 4.39 15.36
C ARG A 60 -11.96 3.16 15.62
N ALA A 61 -10.68 3.37 15.91
CA ALA A 61 -9.73 2.30 16.22
C ALA A 61 -9.88 1.74 17.65
N GLY A 62 -10.71 2.35 18.49
CA GLY A 62 -10.85 1.96 19.90
C GLY A 62 -9.60 2.21 20.75
N VAL A 63 -8.74 3.15 20.31
CA VAL A 63 -7.50 3.49 21.03
C VAL A 63 -7.55 4.91 21.60
N THR A 64 -6.66 5.20 22.57
CA THR A 64 -6.52 6.57 23.07
C THR A 64 -5.81 7.46 22.05
N LYS A 65 -6.10 8.77 22.06
CA LYS A 65 -5.35 9.76 21.27
C LYS A 65 -3.84 9.61 21.47
N ARG A 66 -3.40 9.46 22.75
CA ARG A 66 -1.99 9.27 23.11
C ARG A 66 -1.38 8.05 22.40
N THR A 67 -2.13 6.96 22.26
CA THR A 67 -1.65 5.77 21.56
C THR A 67 -1.45 6.04 20.08
N LEU A 68 -2.40 6.73 19.44
CA LEU A 68 -2.30 7.10 18.03
C LEU A 68 -1.15 8.10 17.78
N TYR A 69 -1.03 9.17 18.61
CA TYR A 69 0.04 10.17 18.46
C TYR A 69 1.45 9.62 18.74
N ARG A 70 1.55 8.55 19.52
CA ARG A 70 2.83 7.84 19.68
C ARG A 70 3.25 7.13 18.40
N ARG A 71 2.29 6.71 17.57
CA ARG A 71 2.53 6.04 16.30
C ARG A 71 2.83 7.04 15.19
N ALA A 72 1.95 7.99 14.99
CA ALA A 72 2.07 9.02 13.96
C ALA A 72 1.89 10.41 14.60
N ARG A 73 2.86 11.31 14.40
CA ARG A 73 2.85 12.65 15.01
C ARG A 73 1.82 13.57 14.36
N THR A 74 1.59 13.39 13.08
CA THR A 74 0.67 14.20 12.29
C THR A 74 -0.30 13.32 11.49
N LYS A 75 -1.37 13.92 11.01
CA LYS A 75 -2.31 13.27 10.09
C LYS A 75 -1.62 12.88 8.78
N SER A 76 -0.66 13.68 8.32
CA SER A 76 0.14 13.39 7.13
C SER A 76 1.03 12.16 7.33
N ASP A 77 1.71 12.03 8.48
CA ASP A 77 2.52 10.85 8.79
C ASP A 77 1.65 9.59 8.79
N LEU A 78 0.47 9.65 9.43
CA LEU A 78 -0.45 8.54 9.47
C LEU A 78 -0.98 8.16 8.08
N PHE A 79 -1.22 9.14 7.22
CA PHE A 79 -1.63 8.92 5.85
C PHE A 79 -0.54 8.21 5.04
N VAL A 80 0.71 8.64 5.17
CA VAL A 80 1.87 7.97 4.55
C VAL A 80 1.95 6.51 4.99
N GLU A 81 1.81 6.23 6.29
CA GLU A 81 1.80 4.85 6.80
C GLU A 81 0.66 4.00 6.23
N VAL A 82 -0.53 4.59 6.04
CA VAL A 82 -1.67 3.91 5.40
C VAL A 82 -1.35 3.56 3.95
N VAL A 83 -0.78 4.50 3.18
CA VAL A 83 -0.35 4.27 1.79
C VAL A 83 0.70 3.16 1.72
N GLU A 84 1.72 3.24 2.58
CA GLU A 84 2.79 2.25 2.65
C GLU A 84 2.27 0.85 3.03
N ARG A 85 1.33 0.79 3.97
CA ARG A 85 0.72 -0.48 4.36
C ARG A 85 -0.12 -1.06 3.24
N LEU A 86 -0.97 -0.23 2.59
CA LEU A 86 -1.76 -0.69 1.45
C LEU A 86 -0.85 -1.22 0.35
N ALA A 87 0.24 -0.51 0.05
CA ALA A 87 1.23 -0.95 -0.90
C ALA A 87 1.86 -2.31 -0.52
N ARG A 88 2.10 -2.57 0.75
CA ARG A 88 2.61 -3.87 1.23
C ARG A 88 1.55 -4.97 1.21
N GLN A 89 0.31 -4.69 1.64
CA GLN A 89 -0.77 -5.67 1.78
C GLN A 89 -1.43 -6.06 0.47
N SER A 90 -1.57 -5.11 -0.45
CA SER A 90 -2.09 -5.38 -1.80
C SER A 90 -1.14 -6.30 -2.60
N GLY A 91 -0.14 -6.88 -1.87
CA GLY A 91 0.92 -7.62 -2.52
C GLY A 91 1.48 -6.70 -3.59
N MET A 92 2.25 -5.66 -3.17
CA MET A 92 3.15 -5.03 -4.14
C MET A 92 3.61 -6.14 -5.05
N PRO A 93 3.44 -5.97 -6.36
CA PRO A 93 3.58 -7.09 -7.26
C PRO A 93 4.85 -7.81 -6.88
N ASN A 94 4.68 -8.98 -6.28
CA ASN A 94 5.82 -9.85 -6.10
C ASN A 94 6.18 -10.30 -7.52
N LEU A 95 6.72 -9.34 -8.28
CA LEU A 95 7.20 -9.55 -9.64
C LEU A 95 8.34 -10.57 -9.65
N ALA A 96 8.91 -10.90 -8.47
CA ALA A 96 9.75 -12.06 -8.28
C ALA A 96 8.99 -13.40 -8.48
N ARG A 97 7.65 -13.39 -8.52
CA ARG A 97 6.83 -14.54 -8.90
C ARG A 97 6.56 -14.62 -10.40
N VAL A 98 6.99 -13.65 -11.17
CA VAL A 98 6.94 -13.76 -12.63
C VAL A 98 7.89 -14.88 -13.02
N GLU A 99 7.33 -15.98 -13.52
CA GLU A 99 8.09 -17.17 -13.88
C GLU A 99 9.18 -16.83 -14.90
N ALA A 100 10.27 -17.59 -14.84
CA ALA A 100 11.34 -17.47 -15.83
C ALA A 100 10.77 -17.79 -17.22
N GLY A 101 11.13 -17.01 -18.23
CA GLY A 101 10.61 -17.19 -19.58
C GLY A 101 11.00 -16.02 -20.50
N PRO A 102 10.47 -16.01 -21.73
CA PRO A 102 10.68 -14.91 -22.66
C PRO A 102 10.29 -13.56 -22.06
N LEU A 103 11.09 -12.51 -22.30
CA LEU A 103 10.86 -11.16 -21.77
C LEU A 103 9.42 -10.70 -21.98
N GLU A 104 8.83 -10.97 -23.15
CA GLU A 104 7.47 -10.59 -23.48
C GLU A 104 6.44 -11.18 -22.49
N GLN A 105 6.51 -12.47 -22.23
CA GLN A 105 5.61 -13.14 -21.29
C GLN A 105 5.77 -12.59 -19.87
N ARG A 106 7.01 -12.34 -19.47
CA ARG A 106 7.34 -11.78 -18.16
C ARG A 106 6.78 -10.35 -18.00
N LEU A 107 6.92 -9.51 -19.01
CA LEU A 107 6.37 -8.15 -18.97
C LEU A 107 4.85 -8.12 -19.05
N GLN A 108 4.22 -9.07 -19.77
CA GLN A 108 2.75 -9.22 -19.77
C GLN A 108 2.26 -9.59 -18.37
N ALA A 109 2.80 -10.62 -17.75
CA ALA A 109 2.45 -11.03 -16.38
C ALA A 109 2.71 -9.90 -15.36
N ALA A 110 3.83 -9.19 -15.49
CA ALA A 110 4.15 -8.06 -14.63
C ALA A 110 3.15 -6.90 -14.83
N GLY A 111 2.73 -6.63 -16.05
CA GLY A 111 1.73 -5.60 -16.38
C GLY A 111 0.37 -5.91 -15.79
N GLU A 112 -0.10 -7.16 -15.86
CA GLU A 112 -1.37 -7.59 -15.26
C GLU A 112 -1.35 -7.42 -13.74
N ILE A 113 -0.27 -7.84 -13.08
CA ILE A 113 -0.09 -7.67 -11.65
C ILE A 113 -0.07 -6.18 -11.27
N LEU A 114 0.64 -5.36 -12.04
CA LEU A 114 0.74 -3.92 -11.84
C LEU A 114 -0.63 -3.23 -11.95
N LEU A 115 -1.41 -3.58 -12.97
CA LEU A 115 -2.76 -3.04 -13.17
C LEU A 115 -3.68 -3.41 -12.00
N GLY A 116 -3.74 -4.69 -11.63
CA GLY A 116 -4.56 -5.15 -10.52
C GLY A 116 -4.25 -4.43 -9.21
N TRP A 117 -2.98 -4.13 -9.01
CA TRP A 117 -2.53 -3.41 -7.84
C TRP A 117 -2.88 -1.91 -7.88
N LEU A 118 -2.56 -1.20 -8.96
CA LEU A 118 -2.78 0.25 -9.08
C LEU A 118 -4.24 0.63 -9.22
N LEU A 119 -5.06 -0.24 -9.85
CA LEU A 119 -6.48 0.02 -10.05
C LEU A 119 -7.37 -0.53 -8.93
N ASN A 120 -6.79 -1.01 -7.83
CA ASN A 120 -7.54 -1.36 -6.63
C ASN A 120 -8.34 -0.14 -6.13
N PRO A 121 -9.63 -0.30 -5.75
CA PRO A 121 -10.47 0.82 -5.31
C PRO A 121 -9.87 1.66 -4.17
N HIS A 122 -9.21 1.04 -3.21
CA HIS A 122 -8.54 1.77 -2.12
C HIS A 122 -7.32 2.55 -2.61
N ALA A 123 -6.54 1.96 -3.53
CA ALA A 123 -5.38 2.64 -4.14
C ALA A 123 -5.84 3.88 -4.92
N ILE A 124 -6.90 3.77 -5.72
CA ILE A 124 -7.49 4.90 -6.45
C ILE A 124 -8.00 5.97 -5.50
N ALA A 125 -8.70 5.60 -4.42
CA ALA A 125 -9.21 6.57 -3.45
C ALA A 125 -8.06 7.35 -2.77
N LEU A 126 -6.99 6.66 -2.37
CA LEU A 126 -5.80 7.29 -1.81
C LEU A 126 -5.08 8.16 -2.84
N TYR A 127 -4.92 7.69 -4.07
CA TYR A 127 -4.28 8.45 -5.14
C TYR A 127 -5.03 9.77 -5.43
N ARG A 128 -6.37 9.74 -5.47
CA ARG A 128 -7.19 10.96 -5.59
C ARG A 128 -6.91 11.97 -4.48
N MET A 129 -6.84 11.51 -3.24
CA MET A 129 -6.55 12.36 -2.09
C MET A 129 -5.16 12.98 -2.18
N ILE A 130 -4.18 12.19 -2.60
CA ILE A 130 -2.80 12.65 -2.76
C ILE A 130 -2.73 13.75 -3.82
N VAL A 131 -3.30 13.50 -5.01
CA VAL A 131 -3.29 14.47 -6.10
C VAL A 131 -4.00 15.77 -5.69
N ALA A 132 -5.14 15.67 -4.98
CA ALA A 132 -5.87 16.84 -4.50
C ALA A 132 -5.12 17.66 -3.46
N GLU A 133 -4.26 17.05 -2.66
CA GLU A 133 -3.54 17.71 -1.57
C GLU A 133 -2.06 18.00 -1.90
N ALA A 134 -1.51 17.45 -2.97
CA ALA A 134 -0.10 17.54 -3.32
C ALA A 134 0.43 18.99 -3.37
N ALA A 135 -0.36 19.90 -3.94
CA ALA A 135 0.01 21.31 -4.02
C ALA A 135 0.07 22.00 -2.64
N ARG A 136 -0.75 21.55 -1.67
CA ARG A 136 -0.80 22.10 -0.32
C ARG A 136 0.17 21.42 0.63
N GLN A 137 0.49 20.16 0.36
CA GLN A 137 1.32 19.31 1.20
C GLN A 137 2.28 18.47 0.34
N PRO A 138 3.42 19.05 -0.07
CA PRO A 138 4.39 18.36 -0.94
C PRO A 138 4.88 17.03 -0.37
N GLY A 139 4.93 16.87 0.97
CA GLY A 139 5.30 15.62 1.62
C GLY A 139 4.34 14.46 1.34
N LEU A 140 3.06 14.73 1.03
CA LEU A 140 2.13 13.68 0.60
C LEU A 140 2.42 13.21 -0.82
N ALA A 141 2.86 14.08 -1.72
CA ALA A 141 3.24 13.71 -3.07
C ALA A 141 4.38 12.67 -3.06
N LEU A 142 5.37 12.86 -2.18
CA LEU A 142 6.48 11.92 -2.01
C LEU A 142 6.04 10.53 -1.53
N SER A 143 4.92 10.41 -0.82
CA SER A 143 4.39 9.12 -0.38
C SER A 143 3.88 8.24 -1.52
N VAL A 144 3.56 8.84 -2.68
CA VAL A 144 3.16 8.10 -3.89
C VAL A 144 4.36 7.56 -4.64
N ASP A 145 5.49 8.27 -4.59
CA ASP A 145 6.69 7.85 -5.32
C ASP A 145 7.19 6.49 -4.83
N GLY A 146 7.10 6.20 -3.53
CA GLY A 146 7.54 4.93 -2.97
C GLY A 146 6.92 3.70 -3.66
N PRO A 147 5.59 3.59 -3.81
CA PRO A 147 4.94 2.52 -4.54
C PRO A 147 5.35 2.43 -6.01
N PHE A 148 5.42 3.55 -6.73
CA PHE A 148 5.85 3.58 -8.12
C PHE A 148 7.33 3.20 -8.28
N GLN A 149 8.21 3.72 -7.44
CA GLN A 149 9.63 3.38 -7.43
C GLN A 149 9.86 1.89 -7.18
N ARG A 150 9.08 1.27 -6.28
CA ARG A 150 9.17 -0.17 -6.07
C ARG A 150 8.72 -0.98 -7.28
N ALA A 151 7.63 -0.54 -7.96
CA ALA A 151 7.19 -1.16 -9.20
C ALA A 151 8.27 -1.03 -10.29
N SER A 152 8.82 0.17 -10.49
CA SER A 152 9.92 0.40 -11.43
C SER A 152 11.16 -0.44 -11.10
N THR A 153 11.54 -0.55 -9.83
CA THR A 153 12.66 -1.40 -9.41
C THR A 153 12.43 -2.86 -9.76
N ALA A 154 11.22 -3.36 -9.57
CA ALA A 154 10.88 -4.74 -9.89
C ALA A 154 10.86 -5.00 -11.41
N ILE A 155 10.34 -4.06 -12.21
CA ILE A 155 10.43 -4.12 -13.68
C ILE A 155 11.89 -4.01 -14.15
N ALA A 156 12.70 -3.14 -13.52
CA ALA A 156 14.11 -3.01 -13.84
C ALA A 156 14.87 -4.34 -13.66
N ALA A 157 14.54 -5.12 -12.62
CA ALA A 157 15.11 -6.45 -12.43
C ALA A 157 14.78 -7.40 -13.59
N ILE A 158 13.54 -7.35 -14.12
CA ILE A 158 13.13 -8.13 -15.28
C ILE A 158 13.90 -7.69 -16.54
N LEU A 159 14.02 -6.38 -16.77
CA LEU A 159 14.70 -5.83 -17.93
C LEU A 159 16.20 -6.04 -17.93
N ALA A 160 16.82 -6.09 -16.72
CA ALA A 160 18.26 -6.32 -16.57
C ALA A 160 18.69 -7.72 -17.05
N GLU A 161 17.79 -8.68 -17.05
CA GLU A 161 18.06 -10.05 -17.51
C GLU A 161 18.02 -10.19 -19.04
N ASP A 162 17.46 -9.20 -19.75
CA ASP A 162 17.30 -9.21 -21.24
C ASP A 162 18.57 -8.75 -21.97
N GLY A 163 19.71 -8.74 -21.35
CA GLY A 163 20.98 -8.40 -21.94
C GLY A 163 21.74 -7.29 -21.20
N ALA A 164 23.01 -7.11 -21.58
CA ALA A 164 23.89 -6.14 -20.95
C ALA A 164 23.55 -4.71 -21.43
N ARG A 165 22.68 -4.03 -20.66
CA ARG A 165 22.37 -2.60 -20.83
C ARG A 165 22.88 -1.81 -19.64
N PRO A 166 23.25 -0.52 -19.82
CA PRO A 166 23.59 0.35 -18.69
C PRO A 166 22.45 0.41 -17.66
N ALA A 167 22.78 0.39 -16.37
CA ALA A 167 21.79 0.40 -15.29
C ALA A 167 20.83 1.60 -15.37
N GLU A 168 21.30 2.74 -15.85
CA GLU A 168 20.49 3.93 -16.08
C GLU A 168 19.44 3.73 -17.17
N THR A 169 19.82 3.11 -18.29
CA THR A 169 18.90 2.73 -19.39
C THR A 169 17.82 1.78 -18.88
N VAL A 170 18.22 0.77 -18.11
CA VAL A 170 17.29 -0.20 -17.51
C VAL A 170 16.30 0.49 -16.57
N ARG A 171 16.77 1.41 -15.71
CA ARG A 171 15.91 2.16 -14.80
C ARG A 171 14.92 3.05 -15.57
N LEU A 172 15.41 3.81 -16.55
CA LEU A 172 14.56 4.67 -17.40
C LEU A 172 13.50 3.83 -18.14
N GLY A 173 13.89 2.71 -18.72
CA GLY A 173 12.95 1.79 -19.37
C GLY A 173 11.89 1.26 -18.42
N ALA A 174 12.25 0.91 -17.19
CA ALA A 174 11.31 0.47 -16.18
C ALA A 174 10.31 1.57 -15.78
N ASP A 175 10.77 2.79 -15.58
CA ASP A 175 9.91 3.95 -15.29
C ASP A 175 8.93 4.23 -16.44
N MET A 176 9.42 4.18 -17.68
CA MET A 176 8.58 4.32 -18.88
C MET A 176 7.55 3.19 -18.99
N PHE A 177 7.95 1.95 -18.74
CA PHE A 177 7.04 0.81 -18.75
C PHE A 177 5.88 0.99 -17.79
N VAL A 178 6.15 1.30 -16.52
CA VAL A 178 5.13 1.47 -15.48
C VAL A 178 4.13 2.56 -15.88
N ARG A 179 4.62 3.70 -16.38
CA ARG A 179 3.76 4.82 -16.79
C ARG A 179 2.97 4.52 -18.05
N LEU A 180 3.56 3.85 -19.02
CA LEU A 180 2.90 3.51 -20.27
C LEU A 180 1.76 2.49 -20.06
N VAL A 181 1.99 1.50 -19.20
CA VAL A 181 1.05 0.40 -18.95
C VAL A 181 -0.11 0.85 -18.05
N ALA A 182 0.16 1.63 -17.02
CA ALA A 182 -0.83 1.91 -15.98
C ALA A 182 -1.25 3.39 -15.87
N GLY A 183 -0.47 4.33 -16.40
CA GLY A 183 -0.66 5.77 -16.13
C GLY A 183 -2.02 6.28 -16.57
N GLU A 184 -2.44 6.02 -17.81
CA GLU A 184 -3.74 6.48 -18.30
C GLU A 184 -4.91 5.84 -17.54
N ALA A 185 -4.83 4.52 -17.29
CA ALA A 185 -5.89 3.83 -16.57
C ALA A 185 -6.05 4.36 -15.13
N LEU A 186 -4.91 4.63 -14.47
CA LEU A 186 -4.89 5.22 -13.13
C LEU A 186 -5.52 6.63 -13.14
N ASP A 187 -5.13 7.48 -14.09
CA ASP A 187 -5.66 8.85 -14.20
C ASP A 187 -7.15 8.86 -14.49
N ARG A 188 -7.63 8.02 -15.43
CA ARG A 188 -9.06 7.91 -15.76
C ARG A 188 -9.88 7.40 -14.59
N ALA A 189 -9.39 6.41 -13.87
CA ALA A 189 -10.03 5.92 -12.65
C ALA A 189 -10.01 6.99 -11.54
N ALA A 190 -8.91 7.71 -11.37
CA ALA A 190 -8.81 8.80 -10.40
C ALA A 190 -9.75 9.97 -10.72
N GLN A 191 -9.95 10.29 -11.99
CA GLN A 191 -10.90 11.32 -12.44
C GLN A 191 -12.37 10.87 -12.40
N GLY A 192 -12.64 9.59 -12.12
CA GLY A 192 -13.99 9.04 -12.13
C GLY A 192 -14.58 8.82 -13.54
N ILE A 193 -13.74 8.88 -14.57
CA ILE A 193 -14.14 8.63 -15.97
C ILE A 193 -14.37 7.14 -16.18
N GLU A 194 -13.57 6.30 -15.52
CA GLU A 194 -13.72 4.85 -15.50
C GLU A 194 -13.81 4.33 -14.05
N PRO A 195 -14.51 3.22 -13.80
CA PRO A 195 -14.54 2.63 -12.45
C PRO A 195 -13.15 2.11 -12.09
N ALA A 196 -12.88 2.02 -10.78
CA ALA A 196 -11.70 1.33 -10.28
C ALA A 196 -11.79 -0.17 -10.63
N GLY A 197 -10.67 -0.79 -10.92
CA GLY A 197 -10.56 -2.18 -11.33
C GLY A 197 -10.06 -2.34 -12.76
N VAL A 198 -9.73 -3.58 -13.12
CA VAL A 198 -9.24 -3.91 -14.47
C VAL A 198 -10.42 -4.34 -15.33
N SER A 199 -10.80 -3.54 -16.32
CA SER A 199 -11.77 -3.90 -17.35
C SER A 199 -11.07 -4.54 -18.56
N ASP A 200 -11.84 -5.23 -19.42
CA ASP A 200 -11.32 -5.78 -20.69
C ASP A 200 -10.66 -4.71 -21.54
N ARG A 201 -11.23 -3.50 -21.56
CA ARG A 201 -10.64 -2.35 -22.27
C ARG A 201 -9.30 -1.95 -21.69
N THR A 202 -9.21 -1.84 -20.35
CA THR A 202 -7.97 -1.49 -19.65
C THR A 202 -6.91 -2.55 -19.91
N HIS A 203 -7.28 -3.83 -19.82
CA HIS A 203 -6.39 -4.95 -20.11
C HIS A 203 -5.88 -4.92 -21.55
N ALA A 204 -6.77 -4.78 -22.55
CA ALA A 204 -6.39 -4.73 -23.95
C ALA A 204 -5.43 -3.57 -24.26
N ARG A 205 -5.67 -2.40 -23.66
CA ARG A 205 -4.77 -1.23 -23.81
C ARG A 205 -3.40 -1.50 -23.20
N ALA A 206 -3.35 -2.12 -22.02
CA ALA A 206 -2.09 -2.46 -21.38
C ALA A 206 -1.29 -3.47 -22.24
N MET A 207 -1.94 -4.47 -22.80
CA MET A 207 -1.26 -5.42 -23.68
C MET A 207 -0.71 -4.73 -24.94
N ALA A 208 -1.46 -3.80 -25.54
CA ALA A 208 -0.98 -2.97 -26.65
C ALA A 208 0.21 -2.09 -26.24
N ALA A 209 0.15 -1.48 -25.04
CA ALA A 209 1.25 -0.68 -24.50
C ALA A 209 2.52 -1.50 -24.26
N ILE A 210 2.38 -2.73 -23.77
CA ILE A 210 3.51 -3.66 -23.57
C ILE A 210 4.14 -4.04 -24.91
N ALA A 211 3.32 -4.36 -25.91
CA ALA A 211 3.81 -4.68 -27.26
C ALA A 211 4.59 -3.49 -27.87
N PHE A 212 4.05 -2.29 -27.73
CA PHE A 212 4.71 -1.05 -28.17
C PHE A 212 6.04 -0.82 -27.42
N PHE A 213 6.02 -0.97 -26.10
CA PHE A 213 7.23 -0.86 -25.28
C PHE A 213 8.32 -1.84 -25.72
N LEU A 214 7.95 -3.11 -25.92
CA LEU A 214 8.89 -4.15 -26.36
C LEU A 214 9.53 -3.85 -27.71
N ALA A 215 8.76 -3.34 -28.67
CA ALA A 215 9.29 -2.93 -29.96
C ALA A 215 10.33 -1.81 -29.80
N GLY A 216 10.01 -0.79 -28.99
CA GLY A 216 10.93 0.29 -28.65
C GLY A 216 12.16 -0.20 -27.87
N TRP A 217 11.96 -1.06 -26.87
CA TRP A 217 13.01 -1.59 -26.03
C TRP A 217 14.07 -2.38 -26.82
N ARG A 218 13.62 -3.24 -27.73
CA ARG A 218 14.52 -4.00 -28.61
C ARG A 218 15.35 -3.12 -29.53
N SER A 219 14.82 -1.97 -29.94
CA SER A 219 15.48 -1.00 -30.83
C SER A 219 16.26 0.08 -30.07
N TRP A 220 16.16 0.13 -28.74
CA TRP A 220 16.80 1.17 -27.94
C TRP A 220 18.33 1.03 -27.99
N PRO A 221 19.07 2.11 -28.30
CA PRO A 221 20.52 2.06 -28.35
C PRO A 221 21.12 1.70 -27.00
N ALA A 222 22.21 0.95 -27.02
CA ALA A 222 22.91 0.53 -25.79
C ALA A 222 23.49 1.72 -25.00
N SER A 223 23.71 2.89 -25.66
CA SER A 223 24.14 4.12 -25.02
C SER A 223 22.95 5.06 -24.86
N THR A 224 22.59 5.39 -23.60
CA THR A 224 21.55 6.39 -23.32
C THR A 224 22.01 7.77 -23.78
N PRO A 225 21.18 8.56 -24.48
CA PRO A 225 21.47 9.99 -24.68
C PRO A 225 21.55 10.64 -23.30
N SER A 226 22.58 11.44 -23.07
CA SER A 226 22.75 12.19 -21.82
C SER A 226 21.52 13.10 -21.63
N LEU A 227 20.71 12.83 -20.63
CA LEU A 227 19.62 13.73 -20.21
C LEU A 227 20.26 14.79 -19.28
N SER A 228 21.10 15.66 -19.85
CA SER A 228 21.64 16.84 -19.17
C SER A 228 20.69 18.02 -19.27
#